data_400418bcdb8a112962774337fe3f3b4d
#
_entry.id   400418bcdb8a112962774337fe3f3b4d
#
_cell.length_a   1.000
_cell.length_b   1.000
_cell.length_c   1.000
_cell.angle_alpha   90.00
_cell.angle_beta   90.00
_cell.angle_gamma   90.00
#
_symmetry.space_group_name_H-M   'P 1'
#
loop_
_entity.id
_entity.type
_entity.pdbx_description
1 polymer ?
#
loop_
_entity_poly.entity_id
_entity_poly.type
_entity_poly.pdbx_seq_one_letter_code
_entity_poly.pdbx_strand_id
1 'polypeptide(L)'
;MKDVKDFTTYLKVEKNYSNYTIKNYQLDIESFLDDCKENNIDYLKITYQEARSYVNRLYNEKHEKATSVSRKISSIRSFYRYLANNKKENYSFHLLKLPKKGKRLPKYLEYNEIDEIFDIPNLEEPLGIRNSLILEMLYATGMRVGELVSIKVNDINMNTKTIKILGKGNKERIVYFNKITAKRLKLYLKEARGKLNTKKSDYLFLNKLGGRLTPRGVEYVLDEIMKHTAITKHLTPHMLRHS
;
A
#
# COMPACT_ATOMS: atom_id res chain seq x y z
N MET A 1 -24.15 3.91 -11.72
CA MET A 1 -24.88 5.15 -11.42
C MET A 1 -24.07 6.36 -11.89
N LYS A 2 -24.71 7.41 -12.41
CA LYS A 2 -24.02 8.58 -12.98
C LYS A 2 -23.14 9.29 -11.95
N ASP A 3 -23.69 9.60 -10.76
CA ASP A 3 -22.96 10.34 -9.72
C ASP A 3 -21.65 9.66 -9.27
N VAL A 4 -21.59 8.32 -9.25
CA VAL A 4 -20.35 7.59 -8.90
C VAL A 4 -19.30 7.75 -10.00
N LYS A 5 -19.70 7.66 -11.25
CA LYS A 5 -18.80 7.83 -12.40
C LYS A 5 -18.23 9.25 -12.45
N ASP A 6 -19.10 10.24 -12.25
CA ASP A 6 -18.70 11.64 -12.23
C ASP A 6 -17.74 11.94 -11.05
N PHE A 7 -18.04 11.38 -9.87
CA PHE A 7 -17.15 11.47 -8.70
C PHE A 7 -15.78 10.81 -8.94
N THR A 8 -15.74 9.62 -9.54
CA THR A 8 -14.44 8.98 -9.83
C THR A 8 -13.63 9.77 -10.84
N THR A 9 -14.28 10.40 -11.81
CA THR A 9 -13.64 11.33 -12.76
C THR A 9 -13.09 12.56 -12.04
N TYR A 10 -13.86 13.18 -11.14
CA TYR A 10 -13.42 14.28 -10.28
C TYR A 10 -12.18 13.90 -9.45
N LEU A 11 -12.19 12.72 -8.81
CA LEU A 11 -11.04 12.23 -8.03
C LEU A 11 -9.78 12.06 -8.90
N LYS A 12 -9.96 11.64 -10.16
CA LYS A 12 -8.86 11.45 -11.10
C LYS A 12 -8.31 12.78 -11.61
N VAL A 13 -9.19 13.64 -12.11
CA VAL A 13 -8.82 14.85 -12.86
C VAL A 13 -8.46 16.00 -11.91
N GLU A 14 -9.32 16.28 -10.93
CA GLU A 14 -9.13 17.44 -10.05
C GLU A 14 -8.32 17.13 -8.80
N LYS A 15 -8.48 15.93 -8.22
CA LYS A 15 -7.75 15.53 -7.00
C LYS A 15 -6.47 14.79 -7.28
N ASN A 16 -6.24 14.36 -8.52
CA ASN A 16 -5.05 13.60 -8.94
C ASN A 16 -4.78 12.37 -8.04
N TYR A 17 -5.86 11.66 -7.66
CA TYR A 17 -5.74 10.47 -6.84
C TYR A 17 -5.21 9.28 -7.65
N SER A 18 -4.48 8.37 -6.99
CA SER A 18 -4.00 7.15 -7.62
C SER A 18 -5.17 6.25 -8.05
N ASN A 19 -4.99 5.49 -9.14
CA ASN A 19 -6.00 4.51 -9.61
C ASN A 19 -6.42 3.53 -8.50
N TYR A 20 -5.49 3.14 -7.61
CA TYR A 20 -5.79 2.29 -6.46
C TYR A 20 -6.74 2.98 -5.46
N THR A 21 -6.49 4.25 -5.16
CA THR A 21 -7.36 5.04 -4.27
C THR A 21 -8.74 5.21 -4.88
N ILE A 22 -8.81 5.57 -6.17
CA ILE A 22 -10.09 5.76 -6.88
C ILE A 22 -10.91 4.47 -6.87
N LYS A 23 -10.28 3.32 -7.18
CA LYS A 23 -10.94 2.02 -7.14
C LYS A 23 -11.51 1.69 -5.76
N ASN A 24 -10.75 1.94 -4.69
CA ASN A 24 -11.24 1.70 -3.32
C ASN A 24 -12.41 2.63 -2.96
N TYR A 25 -12.34 3.90 -3.32
CA TYR A 25 -13.44 4.85 -3.12
C TYR A 25 -14.69 4.41 -3.88
N GLN A 26 -14.53 4.01 -5.13
CA GLN A 26 -15.63 3.50 -5.96
C GLN A 26 -16.31 2.30 -5.30
N LEU A 27 -15.53 1.28 -4.90
CA LEU A 27 -16.06 0.07 -4.23
C LEU A 27 -16.79 0.40 -2.92
N ASP A 28 -16.24 1.32 -2.13
CA ASP A 28 -16.88 1.74 -0.86
C ASP A 28 -18.23 2.42 -1.10
N ILE A 29 -18.31 3.28 -2.13
CA ILE A 29 -19.52 4.02 -2.45
C ILE A 29 -20.54 3.12 -3.11
N GLU A 30 -20.15 2.25 -4.04
CA GLU A 30 -21.02 1.25 -4.63
C GLU A 30 -21.66 0.37 -3.55
N SER A 31 -20.84 -0.17 -2.62
CA SER A 31 -21.34 -0.94 -1.46
C SER A 31 -22.31 -0.17 -0.58
N PHE A 32 -22.11 1.13 -0.40
CA PHE A 32 -23.03 1.99 0.34
C PHE A 32 -24.34 2.22 -0.41
N LEU A 33 -24.28 2.46 -1.71
CA LEU A 33 -25.48 2.70 -2.53
C LEU A 33 -26.31 1.43 -2.69
N ASP A 34 -25.68 0.26 -2.74
CA ASP A 34 -26.37 -1.04 -2.71
C ASP A 34 -27.12 -1.23 -1.39
N ASP A 35 -26.49 -0.93 -0.26
CA ASP A 35 -27.12 -0.96 1.07
C ASP A 35 -28.32 0.01 1.15
N CYS A 36 -28.17 1.23 0.61
CA CYS A 36 -29.29 2.18 0.53
C CYS A 36 -30.46 1.60 -0.27
N LYS A 37 -30.18 0.97 -1.42
CA LYS A 37 -31.18 0.35 -2.28
C LYS A 37 -31.89 -0.83 -1.59
N GLU A 38 -31.15 -1.70 -0.93
CA GLU A 38 -31.69 -2.84 -0.16
C GLU A 38 -32.62 -2.38 0.97
N ASN A 39 -32.36 -1.23 1.57
CA ASN A 39 -33.13 -0.67 2.68
C ASN A 39 -34.16 0.40 2.24
N ASN A 40 -34.38 0.59 0.93
CA ASN A 40 -35.27 1.62 0.36
C ASN A 40 -34.95 3.05 0.83
N ILE A 41 -33.66 3.37 0.98
CA ILE A 41 -33.17 4.68 1.41
C ILE A 41 -32.75 5.51 0.18
N ASP A 42 -33.27 6.73 0.04
CA ASP A 42 -32.75 7.69 -0.92
C ASP A 42 -31.42 8.26 -0.41
N TYR A 43 -30.30 7.86 -1.03
CA TYR A 43 -28.96 8.31 -0.62
C TYR A 43 -28.79 9.83 -0.67
N LEU A 44 -29.57 10.57 -1.49
CA LEU A 44 -29.52 12.03 -1.53
C LEU A 44 -30.22 12.68 -0.34
N LYS A 45 -31.15 11.98 0.29
CA LYS A 45 -31.95 12.48 1.41
C LYS A 45 -31.71 11.74 2.72
N ILE A 46 -30.67 10.88 2.76
CA ILE A 46 -30.37 10.06 3.93
C ILE A 46 -30.30 10.90 5.22
N THR A 47 -31.01 10.45 6.24
CA THR A 47 -31.03 11.08 7.54
C THR A 47 -29.83 10.67 8.41
N TYR A 48 -29.57 11.40 9.49
CA TYR A 48 -28.56 11.02 10.48
C TYR A 48 -28.80 9.63 11.08
N GLN A 49 -30.07 9.29 11.35
CA GLN A 49 -30.44 7.98 11.92
C GLN A 49 -30.14 6.84 10.94
N GLU A 50 -30.48 6.99 9.66
CA GLU A 50 -30.18 6.01 8.62
C GLU A 50 -28.68 5.86 8.38
N ALA A 51 -27.93 6.97 8.40
CA ALA A 51 -26.47 6.94 8.31
C ALA A 51 -25.84 6.20 9.51
N ARG A 52 -26.39 6.38 10.72
CA ARG A 52 -25.98 5.64 11.92
C ARG A 52 -26.34 4.15 11.82
N SER A 53 -27.52 3.82 11.31
CA SER A 53 -27.96 2.44 11.09
C SER A 53 -27.06 1.73 10.09
N TYR A 54 -26.63 2.40 9.00
CA TYR A 54 -25.64 1.88 8.09
C TYR A 54 -24.32 1.50 8.78
N VAL A 55 -23.81 2.37 9.65
CA VAL A 55 -22.59 2.07 10.43
C VAL A 55 -22.79 0.86 11.33
N ASN A 56 -23.95 0.76 11.98
CA ASN A 56 -24.29 -0.40 12.82
C ASN A 56 -24.33 -1.71 12.00
N ARG A 57 -24.91 -1.70 10.79
CA ARG A 57 -24.90 -2.86 9.89
C ARG A 57 -23.48 -3.28 9.52
N LEU A 58 -22.58 -2.33 9.21
CA LEU A 58 -21.20 -2.65 8.94
C LEU A 58 -20.49 -3.39 10.09
N TYR A 59 -20.78 -2.99 11.34
CA TYR A 59 -20.21 -3.63 12.52
C TYR A 59 -20.88 -4.97 12.87
N ASN A 60 -22.20 -4.99 12.96
CA ASN A 60 -22.93 -6.08 13.57
C ASN A 60 -23.31 -7.18 12.58
N GLU A 61 -23.63 -6.84 11.33
CA GLU A 61 -24.06 -7.79 10.31
C GLU A 61 -22.90 -8.19 9.40
N LYS A 62 -22.09 -7.22 8.94
CA LYS A 62 -20.95 -7.49 8.06
C LYS A 62 -19.64 -7.75 8.81
N HIS A 63 -19.65 -7.67 10.13
CA HIS A 63 -18.50 -7.93 11.03
C HIS A 63 -17.21 -7.20 10.61
N GLU A 64 -17.35 -5.99 10.07
CA GLU A 64 -16.20 -5.23 9.57
C GLU A 64 -15.35 -4.65 10.71
N LYS A 65 -14.03 -4.68 10.53
CA LYS A 65 -13.11 -4.06 11.48
C LYS A 65 -13.27 -2.54 11.51
N ALA A 66 -13.10 -1.93 12.69
CA ALA A 66 -13.21 -0.47 12.87
C ALA A 66 -12.38 0.36 11.89
N THR A 67 -11.23 -0.15 11.45
CA THR A 67 -10.40 0.48 10.42
C THR A 67 -11.07 0.50 9.06
N SER A 68 -11.73 -0.59 8.65
CA SER A 68 -12.47 -0.69 7.38
C SER A 68 -13.69 0.22 7.40
N VAL A 69 -14.48 0.18 8.46
CA VAL A 69 -15.63 1.07 8.65
C VAL A 69 -15.21 2.54 8.57
N SER A 70 -14.15 2.91 9.31
CA SER A 70 -13.63 4.29 9.29
C SER A 70 -13.17 4.74 7.90
N ARG A 71 -12.58 3.83 7.08
CA ARG A 71 -12.19 4.11 5.70
C ARG A 71 -13.43 4.32 4.83
N LYS A 72 -14.41 3.41 4.89
CA LYS A 72 -15.68 3.52 4.13
C LYS A 72 -16.40 4.84 4.43
N ILE A 73 -16.53 5.19 5.70
CA ILE A 73 -17.16 6.47 6.07
C ILE A 73 -16.36 7.68 5.54
N SER A 74 -15.04 7.59 5.49
CA SER A 74 -14.21 8.64 4.88
C SER A 74 -14.46 8.78 3.37
N SER A 75 -14.61 7.65 2.66
CA SER A 75 -14.95 7.62 1.24
C SER A 75 -16.34 8.23 0.99
N ILE A 76 -17.35 7.85 1.79
CA ILE A 76 -18.72 8.37 1.72
C ILE A 76 -18.76 9.87 2.01
N ARG A 77 -18.06 10.35 3.04
CA ARG A 77 -17.93 11.79 3.33
C ARG A 77 -17.32 12.57 2.17
N SER A 78 -16.32 12.00 1.50
CA SER A 78 -15.72 12.61 0.33
C SER A 78 -16.72 12.70 -0.84
N PHE A 79 -17.53 11.66 -1.01
CA PHE A 79 -18.59 11.63 -2.02
C PHE A 79 -19.67 12.68 -1.75
N TYR A 80 -20.18 12.79 -0.51
CA TYR A 80 -21.16 13.83 -0.18
C TYR A 80 -20.59 15.24 -0.29
N ARG A 81 -19.31 15.46 0.02
CA ARG A 81 -18.67 16.75 -0.23
C ARG A 81 -18.63 17.10 -1.72
N TYR A 82 -18.38 16.11 -2.57
CA TYR A 82 -18.47 16.29 -4.02
C TYR A 82 -19.90 16.60 -4.47
N LEU A 83 -20.89 15.88 -3.93
CA LEU A 83 -22.30 16.12 -4.25
C LEU A 83 -22.75 17.51 -3.81
N ALA A 84 -22.33 18.00 -2.64
CA ALA A 84 -22.64 19.34 -2.14
C ALA A 84 -22.11 20.44 -3.10
N ASN A 85 -20.92 20.27 -3.66
CA ASN A 85 -20.38 21.18 -4.67
C ASN A 85 -21.26 21.23 -5.94
N ASN A 86 -22.08 20.20 -6.18
CA ASN A 86 -23.03 20.09 -7.28
C ASN A 86 -24.49 20.33 -6.82
N LYS A 87 -24.70 21.12 -5.77
CA LYS A 87 -26.01 21.50 -5.19
C LYS A 87 -26.87 20.33 -4.69
N LYS A 88 -26.24 19.20 -4.34
CA LYS A 88 -26.89 18.03 -3.73
C LYS A 88 -26.39 17.88 -2.29
N GLU A 89 -26.79 18.79 -1.40
CA GLU A 89 -26.24 18.88 -0.04
C GLU A 89 -26.85 17.84 0.89
N ASN A 90 -25.99 17.08 1.57
CA ASN A 90 -26.35 16.21 2.69
C ASN A 90 -25.19 16.06 3.65
N TYR A 91 -25.40 16.33 4.94
CA TYR A 91 -24.35 16.35 5.95
C TYR A 91 -24.45 15.21 6.96
N SER A 92 -25.38 14.28 6.80
CA SER A 92 -25.66 13.22 7.78
C SER A 92 -24.44 12.42 8.18
N PHE A 93 -23.59 12.04 7.21
CA PHE A 93 -22.34 11.34 7.49
C PHE A 93 -21.26 12.21 8.15
N HIS A 94 -21.29 13.52 7.96
CA HIS A 94 -20.33 14.43 8.60
C HIS A 94 -20.57 14.57 10.09
N LEU A 95 -21.81 14.43 10.52
CA LEU A 95 -22.22 14.50 11.93
C LEU A 95 -21.87 13.22 12.72
N LEU A 96 -21.64 12.09 12.05
CA LEU A 96 -21.33 10.84 12.73
C LEU A 96 -19.99 10.93 13.48
N LYS A 97 -20.02 10.58 14.76
CA LYS A 97 -18.79 10.38 15.56
C LYS A 97 -18.39 8.91 15.45
N LEU A 98 -17.27 8.66 14.77
CA LEU A 98 -16.72 7.30 14.70
C LEU A 98 -15.90 6.98 15.95
N PRO A 99 -15.88 5.71 16.41
CA PRO A 99 -15.04 5.30 17.51
C PRO A 99 -13.58 5.67 17.27
N LYS A 100 -12.92 6.18 18.30
CA LYS A 100 -11.48 6.46 18.23
C LYS A 100 -10.76 5.13 17.99
N LYS A 101 -9.90 5.09 16.99
CA LYS A 101 -9.00 3.95 16.78
C LYS A 101 -8.07 3.85 17.99
N GLY A 102 -8.04 2.70 18.66
CA GLY A 102 -7.02 2.45 19.67
C GLY A 102 -5.63 2.72 19.10
N LYS A 103 -4.79 3.43 19.84
CA LYS A 103 -3.37 3.61 19.47
C LYS A 103 -2.69 2.25 19.55
N ARG A 104 -2.37 1.66 18.40
CA ARG A 104 -1.47 0.51 18.36
C ARG A 104 -0.05 1.05 18.36
N LEU A 105 0.77 0.58 19.29
CA LEU A 105 2.20 0.84 19.25
C LEU A 105 2.77 0.27 17.96
N PRO A 106 3.67 0.98 17.28
CA PRO A 106 4.38 0.44 16.14
C PRO A 106 5.09 -0.84 16.56
N LYS A 107 4.95 -1.91 15.78
CA LYS A 107 5.74 -3.11 15.93
C LYS A 107 7.07 -2.86 15.21
N TYR A 108 8.17 -3.07 15.89
CA TYR A 108 9.53 -2.99 15.35
C TYR A 108 10.26 -4.32 15.58
N LEU A 109 11.35 -4.51 14.87
CA LEU A 109 12.26 -5.62 15.03
C LEU A 109 13.39 -5.19 15.97
N GLU A 110 13.85 -6.11 16.79
CA GLU A 110 15.06 -5.93 17.58
C GLU A 110 16.31 -6.24 16.74
N TYR A 111 17.48 -5.76 17.15
CA TYR A 111 18.70 -5.92 16.36
C TYR A 111 19.04 -7.38 16.06
N ASN A 112 18.91 -8.27 17.05
CA ASN A 112 19.11 -9.71 16.88
C ASN A 112 18.11 -10.34 15.88
N GLU A 113 16.86 -9.90 15.88
CA GLU A 113 15.85 -10.35 14.93
C GLU A 113 16.16 -9.88 13.49
N ILE A 114 16.72 -8.66 13.37
CA ILE A 114 17.16 -8.13 12.07
C ILE A 114 18.31 -8.97 11.53
N ASP A 115 19.34 -9.25 12.33
CA ASP A 115 20.49 -10.05 11.93
C ASP A 115 20.03 -11.44 11.47
N GLU A 116 19.19 -12.13 12.27
CA GLU A 116 18.62 -13.43 11.91
C GLU A 116 17.90 -13.40 10.54
N ILE A 117 17.03 -12.41 10.31
CA ILE A 117 16.27 -12.26 9.06
C ILE A 117 17.20 -12.02 7.86
N PHE A 118 18.26 -11.27 8.04
CA PHE A 118 19.19 -10.91 6.97
C PHE A 118 20.13 -12.05 6.56
N ASP A 119 20.29 -13.07 7.40
CA ASP A 119 21.12 -14.25 7.13
C ASP A 119 20.35 -15.37 6.39
N ILE A 120 19.01 -15.32 6.35
CA ILE A 120 18.20 -16.36 5.72
C ILE A 120 18.38 -16.45 4.19
N PRO A 121 18.44 -15.35 3.41
CA PRO A 121 18.51 -15.46 1.95
C PRO A 121 19.78 -16.13 1.46
N ASN A 122 19.64 -17.26 0.74
CA ASN A 122 20.76 -17.97 0.14
C ASN A 122 21.40 -17.15 -0.98
N LEU A 123 22.64 -16.68 -0.78
CA LEU A 123 23.36 -15.83 -1.74
C LEU A 123 23.96 -16.61 -2.95
N GLU A 124 23.84 -17.93 -2.99
CA GLU A 124 24.22 -18.75 -4.14
C GLU A 124 23.11 -18.79 -5.21
N GLU A 125 21.87 -18.43 -4.81
CA GLU A 125 20.72 -18.46 -5.69
C GLU A 125 20.29 -17.06 -6.17
N PRO A 126 19.91 -16.89 -7.44
CA PRO A 126 19.47 -15.59 -7.95
C PRO A 126 18.29 -14.96 -7.18
N LEU A 127 17.34 -15.79 -6.71
CA LEU A 127 16.23 -15.33 -5.90
C LEU A 127 16.67 -14.94 -4.50
N GLY A 128 17.62 -15.67 -3.91
CA GLY A 128 18.17 -15.34 -2.59
C GLY A 128 18.95 -14.03 -2.64
N ILE A 129 19.81 -13.81 -3.63
CA ILE A 129 20.51 -12.53 -3.84
C ILE A 129 19.50 -11.38 -3.99
N ARG A 130 18.42 -11.57 -4.74
CA ARG A 130 17.34 -10.58 -4.88
C ARG A 130 16.67 -10.29 -3.53
N ASN A 131 16.33 -11.34 -2.77
CA ASN A 131 15.63 -11.22 -1.50
C ASN A 131 16.50 -10.49 -0.45
N SER A 132 17.78 -10.80 -0.40
CA SER A 132 18.75 -10.10 0.44
C SER A 132 18.82 -8.60 0.12
N LEU A 133 18.78 -8.21 -1.17
CA LEU A 133 18.75 -6.81 -1.56
C LEU A 133 17.41 -6.14 -1.21
N ILE A 134 16.29 -6.85 -1.31
CA ILE A 134 14.97 -6.32 -0.91
C ILE A 134 14.98 -5.94 0.57
N LEU A 135 15.43 -6.84 1.45
CA LEU A 135 15.57 -6.58 2.88
C LEU A 135 16.43 -5.35 3.14
N GLU A 136 17.62 -5.34 2.56
CA GLU A 136 18.61 -4.27 2.72
C GLU A 136 18.05 -2.91 2.28
N MET A 137 17.39 -2.84 1.13
CA MET A 137 16.84 -1.59 0.63
C MET A 137 15.67 -1.08 1.46
N LEU A 138 14.77 -1.96 1.92
CA LEU A 138 13.66 -1.55 2.80
C LEU A 138 14.18 -1.00 4.12
N TYR A 139 15.16 -1.66 4.73
CA TYR A 139 15.75 -1.28 6.00
C TYR A 139 16.61 -0.01 5.89
N ALA A 140 17.60 -0.02 5.01
CA ALA A 140 18.59 1.07 4.92
C ALA A 140 18.00 2.39 4.39
N THR A 141 16.98 2.34 3.53
CA THR A 141 16.45 3.55 2.88
C THR A 141 15.09 3.99 3.43
N GLY A 142 14.43 3.13 4.18
CA GLY A 142 13.09 3.39 4.68
C GLY A 142 12.04 3.69 3.59
N MET A 143 12.25 3.25 2.34
CA MET A 143 11.28 3.46 1.27
C MET A 143 10.03 2.61 1.44
N ARG A 144 8.92 3.04 0.82
CA ARG A 144 7.70 2.23 0.81
C ARG A 144 7.84 1.06 -0.16
N VAL A 145 7.17 -0.06 0.13
CA VAL A 145 7.19 -1.24 -0.77
C VAL A 145 6.74 -0.91 -2.20
N GLY A 146 5.75 -0.03 -2.37
CA GLY A 146 5.31 0.41 -3.69
C GLY A 146 6.38 1.21 -4.45
N GLU A 147 7.18 1.99 -3.73
CA GLU A 147 8.33 2.72 -4.27
C GLU A 147 9.45 1.73 -4.66
N LEU A 148 9.78 0.78 -3.80
CA LEU A 148 10.79 -0.26 -4.04
C LEU A 148 10.52 -1.01 -5.35
N VAL A 149 9.32 -1.54 -5.53
CA VAL A 149 8.97 -2.33 -6.73
C VAL A 149 8.82 -1.48 -8.00
N SER A 150 8.84 -0.16 -7.86
CA SER A 150 8.74 0.78 -8.99
C SER A 150 10.09 1.23 -9.52
N ILE A 151 11.18 0.94 -8.80
CA ILE A 151 12.54 1.34 -9.20
C ILE A 151 12.90 0.69 -10.53
N LYS A 152 13.39 1.49 -11.46
CA LYS A 152 14.03 1.03 -12.69
C LYS A 152 15.55 1.04 -12.50
N VAL A 153 16.26 0.26 -13.29
CA VAL A 153 17.73 0.23 -13.23
C VAL A 153 18.33 1.61 -13.48
N ASN A 154 17.75 2.36 -14.41
CA ASN A 154 18.21 3.71 -14.77
C ASN A 154 17.92 4.78 -13.70
N ASP A 155 17.09 4.48 -12.69
CA ASP A 155 16.82 5.39 -11.57
C ASP A 155 17.96 5.41 -10.54
N ILE A 156 18.96 4.51 -10.70
CA ILE A 156 20.01 4.28 -9.72
C ILE A 156 21.31 4.94 -10.18
N ASN A 157 21.90 5.74 -9.30
CA ASN A 157 23.23 6.28 -9.48
C ASN A 157 24.19 5.63 -8.45
N MET A 158 25.05 4.73 -8.93
CA MET A 158 26.01 4.01 -8.08
C MET A 158 27.14 4.91 -7.56
N ASN A 159 27.51 5.96 -8.29
CA ASN A 159 28.60 6.86 -7.90
C ASN A 159 28.17 7.74 -6.72
N THR A 160 26.98 8.32 -6.80
CA THR A 160 26.41 9.18 -5.74
C THR A 160 25.66 8.38 -4.69
N LYS A 161 25.46 7.06 -4.88
CA LYS A 161 24.67 6.16 -4.03
C LYS A 161 23.27 6.70 -3.79
N THR A 162 22.59 7.06 -4.87
CA THR A 162 21.24 7.63 -4.85
C THR A 162 20.30 6.86 -5.74
N ILE A 163 19.02 6.89 -5.39
CA ILE A 163 17.91 6.34 -6.19
C ILE A 163 16.85 7.41 -6.33
N LYS A 164 16.42 7.66 -7.54
CA LYS A 164 15.28 8.51 -7.86
C LYS A 164 14.01 7.70 -7.70
N ILE A 165 13.11 8.12 -6.82
CA ILE A 165 11.83 7.42 -6.58
C ILE A 165 10.66 8.37 -6.75
N LEU A 166 9.54 7.81 -7.22
CA LEU A 166 8.29 8.51 -7.38
C LEU A 166 7.42 8.29 -6.13
N GLY A 167 7.22 9.33 -5.35
CA GLY A 167 6.44 9.31 -4.12
C GLY A 167 4.94 9.57 -4.34
N LYS A 168 4.21 9.75 -3.25
CA LYS A 168 2.77 10.08 -3.26
C LYS A 168 2.53 11.39 -4.01
N GLY A 169 1.53 11.41 -4.90
CA GLY A 169 1.17 12.57 -5.70
C GLY A 169 2.12 12.83 -6.87
N ASN A 170 2.79 11.79 -7.37
CA ASN A 170 3.73 11.86 -8.50
C ASN A 170 4.94 12.78 -8.25
N LYS A 171 5.28 13.02 -6.98
CA LYS A 171 6.44 13.84 -6.61
C LYS A 171 7.70 12.99 -6.59
N GLU A 172 8.70 13.38 -7.35
CA GLU A 172 10.01 12.75 -7.34
C GLU A 172 10.78 13.15 -6.08
N ARG A 173 11.50 12.19 -5.51
CA ARG A 173 12.50 12.44 -4.47
C ARG A 173 13.70 11.54 -4.64
N ILE A 174 14.82 11.98 -4.12
CA ILE A 174 16.05 11.20 -4.07
C ILE A 174 16.15 10.50 -2.71
N VAL A 175 16.55 9.24 -2.74
CA VAL A 175 16.83 8.44 -1.55
C VAL A 175 18.29 8.00 -1.61
N TYR A 176 18.99 8.12 -0.49
CA TYR A 176 20.38 7.72 -0.35
C TYR A 176 20.47 6.27 0.18
N PHE A 177 21.51 5.55 -0.24
CA PHE A 177 21.79 4.24 0.30
C PHE A 177 23.27 4.13 0.74
N ASN A 178 23.55 3.22 1.67
CA ASN A 178 24.86 3.05 2.28
C ASN A 178 25.80 2.14 1.44
N LYS A 179 27.02 1.93 1.92
CA LYS A 179 28.04 1.07 1.26
C LYS A 179 27.59 -0.40 1.20
N ILE A 180 26.88 -0.90 2.20
CA ILE A 180 26.39 -2.29 2.29
C ILE A 180 25.34 -2.52 1.20
N THR A 181 24.36 -1.64 1.13
CA THR A 181 23.33 -1.66 0.06
C THR A 181 23.98 -1.60 -1.33
N ALA A 182 24.99 -0.74 -1.52
CA ALA A 182 25.71 -0.65 -2.79
C ALA A 182 26.40 -1.97 -3.18
N LYS A 183 27.02 -2.67 -2.20
CA LYS A 183 27.66 -3.99 -2.42
C LYS A 183 26.62 -5.04 -2.85
N ARG A 184 25.50 -5.13 -2.12
CA ARG A 184 24.40 -6.07 -2.44
C ARG A 184 23.73 -5.76 -3.79
N LEU A 185 23.53 -4.48 -4.09
CA LEU A 185 23.00 -4.03 -5.38
C LEU A 185 23.92 -4.41 -6.55
N LYS A 186 25.23 -4.20 -6.39
CA LYS A 186 26.24 -4.62 -7.39
C LYS A 186 26.21 -6.13 -7.60
N LEU A 187 26.15 -6.92 -6.54
CA LEU A 187 26.02 -8.38 -6.60
C LEU A 187 24.77 -8.79 -7.36
N TYR A 188 23.61 -8.21 -7.01
CA TYR A 188 22.34 -8.53 -7.68
C TYR A 188 22.35 -8.21 -9.16
N LEU A 189 22.85 -7.04 -9.54
CA LEU A 189 22.91 -6.63 -10.95
C LEU A 189 23.83 -7.53 -11.77
N LYS A 190 24.96 -7.96 -11.19
CA LYS A 190 25.98 -8.76 -11.87
C LYS A 190 25.59 -10.25 -11.96
N GLU A 191 25.16 -10.86 -10.84
CA GLU A 191 25.08 -12.32 -10.72
C GLU A 191 23.64 -12.87 -10.82
N ALA A 192 22.62 -12.04 -10.51
CA ALA A 192 21.26 -12.54 -10.36
C ALA A 192 20.26 -11.93 -11.35
N ARG A 193 20.26 -10.59 -11.49
CA ARG A 193 19.22 -9.92 -12.25
C ARG A 193 19.19 -10.36 -13.73
N GLY A 194 20.34 -10.58 -14.37
CA GLY A 194 20.42 -11.07 -15.76
C GLY A 194 19.72 -12.42 -15.92
N LYS A 195 19.94 -13.34 -14.96
CA LYS A 195 19.32 -14.68 -14.96
C LYS A 195 17.80 -14.62 -14.75
N LEU A 196 17.30 -13.63 -14.00
CA LEU A 196 15.88 -13.43 -13.75
C LEU A 196 15.17 -12.65 -14.86
N ASN A 197 15.89 -11.87 -15.68
CA ASN A 197 15.30 -10.93 -16.64
C ASN A 197 14.92 -11.56 -17.98
N THR A 198 14.13 -12.61 -17.95
CA THR A 198 13.68 -13.35 -19.15
C THR A 198 12.72 -12.53 -20.04
N LYS A 199 12.10 -11.49 -19.50
CA LYS A 199 11.13 -10.62 -20.22
C LYS A 199 11.66 -9.25 -20.60
N LYS A 200 12.98 -9.03 -20.52
CA LYS A 200 13.64 -7.75 -20.84
C LYS A 200 13.01 -6.54 -20.13
N SER A 201 12.71 -6.69 -18.85
CA SER A 201 12.09 -5.67 -18.01
C SER A 201 13.12 -4.63 -17.55
N ASP A 202 12.73 -3.34 -17.53
CA ASP A 202 13.57 -2.25 -17.00
C ASP A 202 13.55 -2.15 -15.48
N TYR A 203 12.57 -2.80 -14.82
CA TYR A 203 12.44 -2.74 -13.36
C TYR A 203 13.62 -3.43 -12.66
N LEU A 204 14.04 -2.86 -11.52
CA LEU A 204 15.12 -3.41 -10.73
C LEU A 204 14.74 -4.80 -10.21
N PHE A 205 13.62 -4.91 -9.51
CA PHE A 205 13.17 -6.14 -8.87
C PHE A 205 12.22 -6.94 -9.76
N LEU A 206 12.59 -8.18 -10.00
CA LEU A 206 11.88 -9.10 -10.87
C LEU A 206 11.32 -10.28 -10.05
N ASN A 207 10.18 -10.79 -10.49
CA ASN A 207 9.62 -12.04 -9.98
C ASN A 207 10.29 -13.26 -10.65
N LYS A 208 9.98 -14.46 -10.18
CA LYS A 208 10.53 -15.73 -10.73
C LYS A 208 10.19 -15.97 -12.21
N LEU A 209 9.20 -15.27 -12.76
CA LEU A 209 8.76 -15.37 -14.15
C LEU A 209 9.36 -14.26 -15.05
N GLY A 210 10.32 -13.48 -14.52
CA GLY A 210 11.01 -12.40 -15.24
C GLY A 210 10.23 -11.10 -15.40
N GLY A 211 9.02 -11.00 -14.88
CA GLY A 211 8.25 -9.78 -14.86
C GLY A 211 8.53 -8.92 -13.62
N ARG A 212 7.97 -7.70 -13.59
CA ARG A 212 8.07 -6.80 -12.43
C ARG A 212 7.58 -7.47 -11.16
N LEU A 213 8.32 -7.34 -10.06
CA LEU A 213 7.87 -7.74 -8.74
C LEU A 213 6.75 -6.81 -8.26
N THR A 214 5.75 -7.35 -7.56
CA THR A 214 4.62 -6.58 -7.02
C THR A 214 4.79 -6.36 -5.51
N PRO A 215 4.09 -5.38 -4.89
CA PRO A 215 4.07 -5.24 -3.44
C PRO A 215 3.68 -6.53 -2.71
N ARG A 216 2.66 -7.24 -3.21
CA ARG A 216 2.24 -8.54 -2.67
C ARG A 216 3.31 -9.62 -2.86
N GLY A 217 4.08 -9.54 -3.95
CA GLY A 217 5.22 -10.42 -4.15
C GLY A 217 6.35 -10.17 -3.15
N VAL A 218 6.56 -8.93 -2.69
CA VAL A 218 7.49 -8.62 -1.61
C VAL A 218 6.96 -9.16 -0.28
N GLU A 219 5.67 -8.97 0.03
CA GLU A 219 5.05 -9.55 1.23
C GLU A 219 5.24 -11.06 1.27
N TYR A 220 4.98 -11.76 0.15
CA TYR A 220 5.23 -13.19 0.04
C TYR A 220 6.71 -13.56 0.29
N VAL A 221 7.67 -12.78 -0.22
CA VAL A 221 9.10 -13.00 0.05
C VAL A 221 9.41 -12.87 1.54
N LEU A 222 8.84 -11.87 2.21
CA LEU A 222 9.03 -11.69 3.65
C LEU A 222 8.41 -12.84 4.45
N ASP A 223 7.21 -13.28 4.06
CA ASP A 223 6.54 -14.43 4.69
C ASP A 223 7.37 -15.73 4.53
N GLU A 224 7.96 -15.96 3.35
CA GLU A 224 8.84 -17.13 3.13
C GLU A 224 10.11 -17.05 4.00
N ILE A 225 10.73 -15.88 4.11
CA ILE A 225 11.90 -15.69 4.99
C ILE A 225 11.52 -16.00 6.44
N MET A 226 10.37 -15.51 6.92
CA MET A 226 9.93 -15.73 8.31
C MET A 226 9.69 -17.20 8.66
N LYS A 227 9.36 -18.06 7.68
CA LYS A 227 9.21 -19.50 7.92
C LYS A 227 10.52 -20.18 8.35
N HIS A 228 11.65 -19.56 8.08
CA HIS A 228 12.99 -20.07 8.41
C HIS A 228 13.59 -19.42 9.66
N THR A 229 12.79 -18.66 10.42
CA THR A 229 13.19 -18.00 11.67
C THR A 229 12.37 -18.53 12.85
N ALA A 230 12.88 -18.35 14.07
CA ALA A 230 12.11 -18.60 15.29
C ALA A 230 11.23 -17.41 15.70
N ILE A 231 11.23 -16.32 14.94
CA ILE A 231 10.52 -15.09 15.24
C ILE A 231 9.02 -15.26 15.01
N THR A 232 8.20 -15.04 16.04
CA THR A 232 6.75 -15.17 15.96
C THR A 232 6.03 -13.93 15.42
N LYS A 233 6.76 -12.82 15.22
CA LYS A 233 6.21 -11.57 14.68
C LYS A 233 5.93 -11.71 13.17
N HIS A 234 4.79 -11.20 12.70
CA HIS A 234 4.53 -11.11 11.26
C HIS A 234 5.33 -9.96 10.66
N LEU A 235 6.32 -10.28 9.84
CA LEU A 235 7.19 -9.30 9.20
C LEU A 235 6.46 -8.57 8.07
N THR A 236 6.50 -7.25 8.10
CA THR A 236 5.94 -6.42 7.04
C THR A 236 6.99 -5.43 6.51
N PRO A 237 6.86 -4.95 5.25
CA PRO A 237 7.74 -3.91 4.73
C PRO A 237 7.76 -2.64 5.59
N HIS A 238 6.64 -2.36 6.28
CA HIS A 238 6.55 -1.22 7.20
C HIS A 238 7.35 -1.43 8.48
N MET A 239 7.44 -2.66 8.99
CA MET A 239 8.28 -2.95 10.16
C MET A 239 9.75 -2.72 9.85
N LEU A 240 10.27 -3.28 8.73
CA LEU A 240 11.66 -3.04 8.31
C LEU A 240 11.99 -1.56 8.12
N ARG A 241 11.03 -0.77 7.69
CA ARG A 241 11.19 0.68 7.55
C ARG A 241 11.21 1.41 8.90
N HIS A 242 10.56 0.88 9.95
CA HIS A 242 10.43 1.53 11.26
C HIS A 242 11.47 1.06 12.27
N SER A 243 12.14 -0.05 12.00
CA SER A 243 13.30 -0.55 12.73
C SER A 243 14.57 0.11 12.26
#